data_5c0d25c7b439445376c41cefabe6b1ff
#
_entry.id   5c0d25c7b439445376c41cefabe6b1ff
#
_cell.length_a   1.000
_cell.length_b   1.000
_cell.length_c   1.000
_cell.angle_alpha   90.00
_cell.angle_beta   90.00
_cell.angle_gamma   90.00
#
_symmetry.space_group_name_H-M   'P 1'
#
loop_
_entity.id
_entity.type
_entity.pdbx_description
1 polymer ?
#
loop_
_entity_poly.entity_id
_entity_poly.type
_entity_poly.pdbx_seq_one_letter_code
_entity_poly.pdbx_strand_id
1 'polypeptide(L)'
;MAAVRAELAAGLGASPARLAPKYFYDALGSRLFDAITELDEYYPTRTEAAIFRGDAQAMARQVPAGAVWFDLGAGSCAKAASLFEVMRPGAYVPIDISVDYLREAVAALQERHPALPMLGLGLDFSSALDLPGQALDWLAGHGLQGAPRCVFYPGSSIGNFTPAEAARLLGQVHALCAGGAPGSGLLIGVDRVKSLAVLEPAYDDTLGVTAAFNRNLLRHVNRLLCSDFEPARWRHVAFFDEGLSRIEMHLASQGEQTVRWPGGQRQFADGERLHTENSYKWTPDGFEALLRGAGFAEVTHWTDARGWFSVFWARA
;
A
#
# COMPACT_ATOMS: atom_id res chain seq x y z
N MET A 1 16.01 8.85 11.47
CA MET A 1 15.27 9.30 12.70
C MET A 1 14.98 10.81 12.68
N ALA A 2 15.95 11.70 12.42
CA ALA A 2 15.69 13.16 12.39
C ALA A 2 14.63 13.56 11.34
N ALA A 3 14.73 13.06 10.11
CA ALA A 3 13.76 13.33 9.05
C ALA A 3 12.34 12.85 9.40
N VAL A 4 12.20 11.66 10.00
CA VAL A 4 10.91 11.13 10.47
C VAL A 4 10.28 12.04 11.53
N ARG A 5 11.07 12.50 12.51
CA ARG A 5 10.57 13.44 13.53
C ARG A 5 10.15 14.77 12.94
N ALA A 6 10.91 15.29 11.98
CA ALA A 6 10.56 16.54 11.30
C ALA A 6 9.25 16.39 10.50
N GLU A 7 9.06 15.28 9.77
CA GLU A 7 7.83 14.99 9.04
C GLU A 7 6.61 14.89 9.98
N LEU A 8 6.73 14.13 11.08
CA LEU A 8 5.66 13.98 12.07
C LEU A 8 5.30 15.32 12.73
N ALA A 9 6.31 16.09 13.15
CA ALA A 9 6.10 17.42 13.74
C ALA A 9 5.43 18.40 12.76
N ALA A 10 5.84 18.39 11.50
CA ALA A 10 5.24 19.21 10.44
C ALA A 10 3.78 18.80 10.19
N GLY A 11 3.47 17.50 10.14
CA GLY A 11 2.11 17.00 9.98
C GLY A 11 1.20 17.37 11.15
N LEU A 12 1.69 17.27 12.38
CA LEU A 12 0.96 17.71 13.58
C LEU A 12 0.78 19.23 13.62
N GLY A 13 1.73 20.01 13.12
CA GLY A 13 1.65 21.46 13.02
C GLY A 13 0.76 21.97 11.89
N ALA A 14 0.35 21.12 10.96
CA ALA A 14 -0.48 21.52 9.83
C ALA A 14 -1.94 21.81 10.26
N SER A 15 -2.67 22.57 9.43
CA SER A 15 -4.10 22.80 9.59
C SER A 15 -4.83 22.44 8.27
N PRO A 16 -5.63 21.36 8.26
CA PRO A 16 -5.86 20.38 9.32
C PRO A 16 -4.63 19.55 9.69
N ALA A 17 -4.58 19.05 10.93
CA ALA A 17 -3.53 18.15 11.39
C ALA A 17 -3.60 16.80 10.65
N ARG A 18 -2.44 16.22 10.33
CA ARG A 18 -2.36 14.95 9.60
C ARG A 18 -1.13 14.14 9.96
N LEU A 19 -1.25 12.82 9.82
CA LEU A 19 -0.15 11.86 9.90
C LEU A 19 -0.17 10.98 8.65
N ALA A 20 1.00 10.62 8.13
CA ALA A 20 1.09 9.79 6.93
C ALA A 20 0.73 8.33 7.25
N PRO A 21 -0.02 7.61 6.36
CA PRO A 21 -0.47 6.24 6.60
C PRO A 21 0.65 5.22 6.75
N LYS A 22 1.85 5.49 6.24
CA LYS A 22 3.02 4.63 6.44
C LYS A 22 3.36 4.36 7.91
N TYR A 23 2.96 5.26 8.81
CA TYR A 23 3.18 5.11 10.26
C TYR A 23 2.19 4.18 10.95
N PHE A 24 1.20 3.65 10.27
CA PHE A 24 0.36 2.57 10.81
C PHE A 24 1.13 1.27 11.02
N TYR A 25 2.11 0.99 10.18
CA TYR A 25 2.73 -0.33 10.00
C TYR A 25 3.96 -0.54 10.90
N ASP A 26 3.78 -0.39 12.23
CA ASP A 26 4.71 -1.01 13.19
C ASP A 26 4.36 -2.50 13.37
N ALA A 27 5.13 -3.24 14.17
CA ALA A 27 4.91 -4.68 14.37
C ALA A 27 3.48 -5.03 14.83
N LEU A 28 2.84 -4.19 15.67
CA LEU A 28 1.46 -4.39 16.08
C LEU A 28 0.49 -3.97 14.98
N GLY A 29 0.75 -2.84 14.33
CA GLY A 29 -0.08 -2.33 13.24
C GLY A 29 -0.18 -3.31 12.07
N SER A 30 0.92 -3.92 11.66
CA SER A 30 0.92 -4.95 10.60
C SER A 30 0.02 -6.13 10.98
N ARG A 31 0.08 -6.61 12.23
CA ARG A 31 -0.79 -7.70 12.69
C ARG A 31 -2.26 -7.30 12.81
N LEU A 32 -2.53 -6.05 13.18
CA LEU A 32 -3.90 -5.51 13.20
C LEU A 32 -4.44 -5.42 11.76
N PHE A 33 -3.60 -5.03 10.81
CA PHE A 33 -4.00 -5.01 9.41
C PHE A 33 -4.27 -6.42 8.88
N ASP A 34 -3.44 -7.41 9.21
CA ASP A 34 -3.73 -8.82 8.90
C ASP A 34 -5.10 -9.23 9.45
N ALA A 35 -5.42 -8.87 10.69
CA ALA A 35 -6.74 -9.14 11.27
C ALA A 35 -7.88 -8.41 10.54
N ILE A 36 -7.66 -7.16 10.09
CA ILE A 36 -8.63 -6.42 9.25
C ILE A 36 -8.94 -7.20 7.97
N THR A 37 -7.93 -7.80 7.34
CA THR A 37 -8.12 -8.52 6.07
C THR A 37 -9.01 -9.77 6.19
N GLU A 38 -9.21 -10.28 7.42
CA GLU A 38 -10.06 -11.43 7.73
C GLU A 38 -11.51 -11.03 8.06
N LEU A 39 -11.79 -9.72 8.22
CA LEU A 39 -13.15 -9.25 8.55
C LEU A 39 -14.11 -9.38 7.37
N ASP A 40 -15.35 -9.75 7.67
CA ASP A 40 -16.42 -9.86 6.66
C ASP A 40 -16.71 -8.51 5.98
N GLU A 41 -16.59 -7.40 6.70
CA GLU A 41 -16.77 -6.05 6.17
C GLU A 41 -15.62 -5.65 5.23
N TYR A 42 -14.39 -6.15 5.45
CA TYR A 42 -13.22 -5.78 4.64
C TYR A 42 -13.14 -6.59 3.35
N TYR A 43 -13.99 -6.27 2.38
CA TYR A 43 -14.11 -6.95 1.10
C TYR A 43 -12.87 -6.89 0.18
N PRO A 44 -11.95 -5.85 0.22
CA PRO A 44 -10.92 -5.67 -0.81
C PRO A 44 -10.02 -6.90 -0.97
N THR A 45 -9.50 -7.47 0.11
CA THR A 45 -8.58 -8.61 0.08
C THR A 45 -9.19 -9.83 -0.58
N ARG A 46 -10.41 -10.24 -0.15
CA ARG A 46 -11.07 -11.44 -0.71
C ARG A 46 -11.53 -11.23 -2.15
N THR A 47 -11.91 -9.99 -2.51
CA THR A 47 -12.35 -9.66 -3.86
C THR A 47 -11.18 -9.69 -4.85
N GLU A 48 -10.06 -9.07 -4.49
CA GLU A 48 -8.83 -9.12 -5.27
C GLU A 48 -8.32 -10.56 -5.42
N ALA A 49 -8.31 -11.34 -4.34
CA ALA A 49 -7.92 -12.75 -4.37
C ALA A 49 -8.84 -13.59 -5.28
N ALA A 50 -10.13 -13.26 -5.38
CA ALA A 50 -11.06 -13.92 -6.31
C ALA A 50 -10.70 -13.63 -7.78
N ILE A 51 -10.32 -12.37 -8.10
CA ILE A 51 -9.84 -12.00 -9.45
C ILE A 51 -8.56 -12.77 -9.76
N PHE A 52 -7.58 -12.78 -8.87
CA PHE A 52 -6.33 -13.51 -9.09
C PHE A 52 -6.60 -15.02 -9.32
N ARG A 53 -7.46 -15.66 -8.55
CA ARG A 53 -7.79 -17.09 -8.76
C ARG A 53 -8.51 -17.33 -10.08
N GLY A 54 -9.44 -16.46 -10.46
CA GLY A 54 -10.24 -16.64 -11.68
C GLY A 54 -9.46 -16.33 -12.96
N ASP A 55 -8.61 -15.32 -12.93
CA ASP A 55 -7.99 -14.74 -14.12
C ASP A 55 -6.47 -14.93 -14.19
N ALA A 56 -5.84 -15.68 -13.24
CA ALA A 56 -4.39 -15.88 -13.19
C ALA A 56 -3.80 -16.34 -14.55
N GLN A 57 -4.47 -17.25 -15.26
CA GLN A 57 -4.02 -17.74 -16.57
C GLN A 57 -4.11 -16.65 -17.65
N ALA A 58 -5.11 -15.77 -17.59
CA ALA A 58 -5.24 -14.65 -18.51
C ALA A 58 -4.14 -13.59 -18.23
N MET A 59 -3.86 -13.33 -16.96
CA MET A 59 -2.77 -12.45 -16.54
C MET A 59 -1.41 -13.02 -16.97
N ALA A 60 -1.17 -14.32 -16.79
CA ALA A 60 0.10 -14.96 -17.19
C ALA A 60 0.37 -14.94 -18.71
N ARG A 61 -0.63 -14.71 -19.53
CA ARG A 61 -0.43 -14.45 -20.97
C ARG A 61 0.08 -13.05 -21.28
N GLN A 62 -0.08 -12.13 -20.34
CA GLN A 62 0.33 -10.72 -20.48
C GLN A 62 1.67 -10.46 -19.78
N VAL A 63 1.83 -11.01 -18.57
CA VAL A 63 3.04 -10.85 -17.77
C VAL A 63 4.12 -11.80 -18.28
N PRO A 64 5.31 -11.32 -18.66
CA PRO A 64 6.37 -12.20 -19.16
C PRO A 64 6.82 -13.22 -18.12
N ALA A 65 6.87 -14.49 -18.49
CA ALA A 65 7.50 -15.52 -17.66
C ALA A 65 8.99 -15.19 -17.47
N GLY A 66 9.53 -15.48 -16.28
CA GLY A 66 10.92 -15.14 -15.95
C GLY A 66 11.16 -13.66 -15.62
N ALA A 67 10.10 -12.83 -15.56
CA ALA A 67 10.23 -11.45 -15.13
C ALA A 67 10.74 -11.35 -13.69
N VAL A 68 11.52 -10.31 -13.40
CA VAL A 68 11.81 -9.90 -12.02
C VAL A 68 10.57 -9.21 -11.45
N TRP A 69 10.04 -9.75 -10.35
CA TRP A 69 8.86 -9.19 -9.68
C TRP A 69 9.28 -8.25 -8.56
N PHE A 70 8.92 -6.97 -8.68
CA PHE A 70 9.05 -5.95 -7.64
C PHE A 70 7.71 -5.77 -6.97
N ASP A 71 7.56 -6.26 -5.73
CA ASP A 71 6.30 -6.24 -4.98
C ASP A 71 6.28 -5.05 -4.01
N LEU A 72 5.48 -4.03 -4.33
CA LEU A 72 5.40 -2.79 -3.55
C LEU A 72 4.40 -2.92 -2.40
N GLY A 73 4.88 -2.72 -1.17
CA GLY A 73 4.09 -2.93 0.04
C GLY A 73 3.80 -4.42 0.27
N ALA A 74 4.83 -5.24 0.12
CA ALA A 74 4.73 -6.70 0.07
C ALA A 74 4.12 -7.34 1.33
N GLY A 75 4.25 -6.70 2.50
CA GLY A 75 3.74 -7.20 3.78
C GLY A 75 4.17 -8.65 4.04
N SER A 76 3.21 -9.58 4.14
CA SER A 76 3.46 -11.01 4.32
C SER A 76 3.95 -11.74 3.07
N CYS A 77 4.08 -11.08 1.92
CA CYS A 77 4.38 -11.66 0.60
C CYS A 77 3.35 -12.70 0.09
N ALA A 78 2.27 -12.95 0.82
CA ALA A 78 1.34 -14.04 0.53
C ALA A 78 0.59 -13.86 -0.79
N LYS A 79 0.25 -12.61 -1.16
CA LYS A 79 -0.46 -12.31 -2.41
C LYS A 79 0.41 -12.65 -3.63
N ALA A 80 1.66 -12.17 -3.66
CA ALA A 80 2.60 -12.50 -4.74
C ALA A 80 2.87 -14.00 -4.80
N ALA A 81 3.12 -14.64 -3.65
CA ALA A 81 3.37 -16.07 -3.56
C ALA A 81 2.25 -16.94 -4.16
N SER A 82 0.99 -16.52 -4.00
CA SER A 82 -0.16 -17.22 -4.56
C SER A 82 -0.18 -17.28 -6.10
N LEU A 83 0.62 -16.43 -6.74
CA LEU A 83 0.71 -16.31 -8.20
C LEU A 83 1.98 -16.96 -8.79
N PHE A 84 2.98 -17.33 -7.97
CA PHE A 84 4.28 -17.82 -8.46
C PHE A 84 4.20 -19.03 -9.36
N GLU A 85 3.32 -19.98 -9.04
CA GLU A 85 3.18 -21.21 -9.85
C GLU A 85 2.71 -20.90 -11.27
N VAL A 86 1.79 -19.95 -11.43
CA VAL A 86 1.20 -19.58 -12.71
C VAL A 86 2.06 -18.57 -13.46
N MET A 87 2.56 -17.56 -12.77
CA MET A 87 3.31 -16.43 -13.36
C MET A 87 4.78 -16.76 -13.59
N ARG A 88 5.35 -17.69 -12.83
CA ARG A 88 6.75 -18.14 -12.93
C ARG A 88 7.76 -17.01 -12.98
N PRO A 89 7.88 -16.20 -11.89
CA PRO A 89 8.86 -15.13 -11.82
C PRO A 89 10.30 -15.68 -11.90
N GLY A 90 11.21 -14.92 -12.50
CA GLY A 90 12.64 -15.24 -12.53
C GLY A 90 13.37 -14.86 -11.24
N ALA A 91 12.86 -13.84 -10.55
CA ALA A 91 13.26 -13.45 -9.20
C ALA A 91 12.13 -12.67 -8.53
N TYR A 92 12.16 -12.61 -7.19
CA TYR A 92 11.19 -11.88 -6.39
C TYR A 92 11.89 -10.85 -5.50
N VAL A 93 11.50 -9.58 -5.65
CA VAL A 93 12.06 -8.44 -4.92
C VAL A 93 10.94 -7.73 -4.17
N PRO A 94 10.55 -8.23 -2.99
CA PRO A 94 9.56 -7.55 -2.16
C PRO A 94 10.15 -6.28 -1.53
N ILE A 95 9.34 -5.22 -1.52
CA ILE A 95 9.69 -3.90 -1.03
C ILE A 95 8.67 -3.49 0.03
N ASP A 96 9.12 -3.22 1.25
CA ASP A 96 8.27 -2.76 2.34
C ASP A 96 9.02 -1.86 3.31
N ILE A 97 8.32 -0.96 3.98
CA ILE A 97 8.90 -0.09 5.01
C ILE A 97 9.12 -0.85 6.34
N SER A 98 8.35 -1.92 6.57
CA SER A 98 8.40 -2.76 7.77
C SER A 98 9.49 -3.83 7.65
N VAL A 99 10.75 -3.40 7.76
CA VAL A 99 11.95 -4.22 7.46
C VAL A 99 11.99 -5.56 8.21
N ASP A 100 11.67 -5.57 9.51
CA ASP A 100 11.75 -6.81 10.31
C ASP A 100 10.66 -7.80 9.91
N TYR A 101 9.42 -7.30 9.68
CA TYR A 101 8.31 -8.10 9.19
C TYR A 101 8.59 -8.68 7.80
N LEU A 102 9.13 -7.86 6.90
CA LEU A 102 9.53 -8.28 5.56
C LEU A 102 10.61 -9.38 5.61
N ARG A 103 11.60 -9.23 6.49
CA ARG A 103 12.68 -10.21 6.64
C ARG A 103 12.15 -11.59 7.04
N GLU A 104 11.23 -11.62 8.02
CA GLU A 104 10.57 -12.87 8.46
C GLU A 104 9.74 -13.48 7.32
N ALA A 105 8.97 -12.67 6.60
CA ALA A 105 8.15 -13.12 5.47
C ALA A 105 8.99 -13.71 4.33
N VAL A 106 10.08 -13.03 3.95
CA VAL A 106 10.99 -13.49 2.89
C VAL A 106 11.70 -14.78 3.29
N ALA A 107 12.17 -14.89 4.54
CA ALA A 107 12.81 -16.12 5.02
C ALA A 107 11.88 -17.33 4.93
N ALA A 108 10.65 -17.20 5.44
CA ALA A 108 9.64 -18.25 5.37
C ALA A 108 9.23 -18.58 3.92
N LEU A 109 9.23 -17.59 3.03
CA LEU A 109 8.90 -17.79 1.63
C LEU A 109 10.05 -18.51 0.87
N GLN A 110 11.31 -18.15 1.18
CA GLN A 110 12.49 -18.76 0.59
C GLN A 110 12.59 -20.27 0.92
N GLU A 111 12.18 -20.67 2.13
CA GLU A 111 12.11 -22.11 2.50
C GLU A 111 11.12 -22.89 1.61
N ARG A 112 10.00 -22.26 1.25
CA ARG A 112 8.96 -22.87 0.39
C ARG A 112 9.31 -22.83 -1.10
N HIS A 113 10.13 -21.89 -1.52
CA HIS A 113 10.54 -21.66 -2.91
C HIS A 113 12.06 -21.55 -3.03
N PRO A 114 12.84 -22.62 -2.68
CA PRO A 114 14.31 -22.54 -2.60
C PRO A 114 15.00 -22.22 -3.92
N ALA A 115 14.35 -22.51 -5.05
CA ALA A 115 14.88 -22.26 -6.39
C ALA A 115 14.62 -20.83 -6.91
N LEU A 116 13.73 -20.07 -6.27
CA LEU A 116 13.43 -18.69 -6.68
C LEU A 116 14.36 -17.72 -5.95
N PRO A 117 15.22 -16.98 -6.67
CA PRO A 117 16.05 -15.94 -6.03
C PRO A 117 15.15 -14.86 -5.42
N MET A 118 15.44 -14.47 -4.16
CA MET A 118 14.67 -13.45 -3.46
C MET A 118 15.59 -12.42 -2.81
N LEU A 119 15.19 -11.12 -2.87
CA LEU A 119 15.88 -10.01 -2.23
C LEU A 119 14.88 -9.06 -1.60
N GLY A 120 14.75 -9.06 -0.27
CA GLY A 120 13.91 -8.09 0.45
C GLY A 120 14.57 -6.71 0.51
N LEU A 121 13.82 -5.65 0.18
CA LEU A 121 14.27 -4.26 0.24
C LEU A 121 13.43 -3.46 1.24
N GLY A 122 14.08 -2.93 2.28
CA GLY A 122 13.49 -1.98 3.22
C GLY A 122 13.50 -0.58 2.63
N LEU A 123 12.41 -0.15 1.96
CA LEU A 123 12.35 1.13 1.25
C LEU A 123 10.99 1.81 1.43
N ASP A 124 11.01 3.12 1.70
CA ASP A 124 9.84 3.99 1.60
C ASP A 124 9.69 4.49 0.15
N PHE A 125 8.97 3.74 -0.68
CA PHE A 125 8.71 4.08 -2.08
C PHE A 125 7.70 5.21 -2.26
N SER A 126 7.08 5.72 -1.19
CA SER A 126 6.15 6.86 -1.27
C SER A 126 6.85 8.16 -1.65
N SER A 127 8.13 8.28 -1.35
CA SER A 127 8.96 9.43 -1.68
C SER A 127 9.76 9.25 -2.97
N ALA A 128 10.39 8.10 -3.15
CA ALA A 128 11.17 7.74 -4.34
C ALA A 128 11.23 6.22 -4.51
N LEU A 129 11.20 5.76 -5.76
CA LEU A 129 11.30 4.35 -6.14
C LEU A 129 12.62 4.11 -6.89
N ASP A 130 13.74 4.46 -6.25
CA ASP A 130 15.06 4.18 -6.81
C ASP A 130 15.62 2.89 -6.23
N LEU A 131 15.99 1.95 -7.09
CA LEU A 131 16.64 0.73 -6.65
C LEU A 131 18.04 1.03 -6.14
N PRO A 132 18.40 0.58 -4.91
CA PRO A 132 19.77 0.69 -4.42
C PRO A 132 20.76 -0.02 -5.35
N GLY A 133 22.00 0.51 -5.46
CA GLY A 133 23.05 -0.11 -6.27
C GLY A 133 23.27 -1.59 -5.94
N GLN A 134 23.20 -1.97 -4.66
CA GLN A 134 23.28 -3.36 -4.23
C GLN A 134 22.17 -4.27 -4.83
N ALA A 135 20.98 -3.74 -5.06
CA ALA A 135 19.91 -4.51 -5.70
C ALA A 135 20.21 -4.71 -7.20
N LEU A 136 20.77 -3.69 -7.85
CA LEU A 136 21.20 -3.80 -9.26
C LEU A 136 22.36 -4.79 -9.42
N ASP A 137 23.33 -4.76 -8.52
CA ASP A 137 24.46 -5.71 -8.47
C ASP A 137 23.96 -7.13 -8.21
N TRP A 138 22.98 -7.30 -7.33
CA TRP A 138 22.37 -8.60 -7.05
C TRP A 138 21.65 -9.16 -8.28
N LEU A 139 20.89 -8.34 -9.01
CA LEU A 139 20.24 -8.73 -10.28
C LEU A 139 21.28 -9.14 -11.32
N ALA A 140 22.39 -8.38 -11.45
CA ALA A 140 23.47 -8.69 -12.38
C ALA A 140 24.14 -10.03 -12.03
N GLY A 141 24.39 -10.28 -10.74
CA GLY A 141 24.96 -11.54 -10.23
C GLY A 141 24.11 -12.79 -10.53
N HIS A 142 22.78 -12.61 -10.70
CA HIS A 142 21.85 -13.67 -11.09
C HIS A 142 21.55 -13.71 -12.60
N GLY A 143 22.23 -12.88 -13.42
CA GLY A 143 22.00 -12.82 -14.86
C GLY A 143 20.63 -12.18 -15.24
N LEU A 144 20.03 -11.41 -14.34
CA LEU A 144 18.68 -10.84 -14.49
C LEU A 144 18.69 -9.33 -14.79
N GLN A 145 19.85 -8.72 -15.05
CA GLN A 145 19.98 -7.28 -15.31
C GLN A 145 19.11 -6.81 -16.49
N GLY A 146 19.03 -7.62 -17.54
CA GLY A 146 18.22 -7.34 -18.75
C GLY A 146 16.89 -8.11 -18.80
N ALA A 147 16.46 -8.72 -17.69
CA ALA A 147 15.18 -9.44 -17.65
C ALA A 147 13.97 -8.50 -17.72
N PRO A 148 12.81 -8.97 -18.21
CA PRO A 148 11.57 -8.21 -18.05
C PRO A 148 11.30 -7.91 -16.57
N ARG A 149 10.63 -6.79 -16.30
CA ARG A 149 10.26 -6.35 -14.95
C ARG A 149 8.76 -6.32 -14.82
N CYS A 150 8.24 -6.96 -13.79
CA CYS A 150 6.86 -6.86 -13.37
C CYS A 150 6.84 -6.13 -12.02
N VAL A 151 6.32 -4.91 -11.98
CA VAL A 151 5.98 -4.28 -10.71
C VAL A 151 4.61 -4.82 -10.30
N PHE A 152 4.51 -5.38 -9.10
CA PHE A 152 3.29 -5.88 -8.51
C PHE A 152 2.87 -4.96 -7.36
N TYR A 153 1.68 -4.36 -7.47
CA TYR A 153 1.19 -3.39 -6.49
C TYR A 153 -0.27 -3.67 -6.14
N PRO A 154 -0.52 -4.71 -5.32
CA PRO A 154 -1.87 -5.15 -4.98
C PRO A 154 -2.49 -4.34 -3.84
N GLY A 155 -3.74 -4.70 -3.48
CA GLY A 155 -4.43 -4.24 -2.27
C GLY A 155 -5.01 -2.85 -2.35
N SER A 156 -5.01 -2.23 -3.52
CA SER A 156 -5.44 -0.84 -3.69
C SER A 156 -4.66 0.18 -2.86
N SER A 157 -3.41 -0.13 -2.48
CA SER A 157 -2.55 0.76 -1.70
C SER A 157 -2.26 2.09 -2.42
N ILE A 158 -2.39 2.13 -3.75
CA ILE A 158 -2.36 3.36 -4.54
C ILE A 158 -3.45 4.36 -4.12
N GLY A 159 -4.55 3.90 -3.54
CA GLY A 159 -5.62 4.73 -3.01
C GLY A 159 -5.21 5.60 -1.82
N ASN A 160 -4.09 5.31 -1.17
CA ASN A 160 -3.58 6.13 -0.05
C ASN A 160 -2.95 7.44 -0.53
N PHE A 161 -2.68 7.56 -1.82
CA PHE A 161 -2.08 8.74 -2.44
C PHE A 161 -3.15 9.63 -3.07
N THR A 162 -2.95 10.94 -2.99
CA THR A 162 -3.75 11.88 -3.79
C THR A 162 -3.56 11.59 -5.28
N PRO A 163 -4.49 11.99 -6.17
CA PRO A 163 -4.33 11.75 -7.61
C PRO A 163 -3.00 12.25 -8.18
N ALA A 164 -2.50 13.39 -7.70
CA ALA A 164 -1.21 13.93 -8.13
C ALA A 164 -0.01 13.11 -7.62
N GLU A 165 -0.10 12.59 -6.38
CA GLU A 165 0.93 11.69 -5.82
C GLU A 165 0.90 10.33 -6.49
N ALA A 166 -0.30 9.79 -6.76
CA ALA A 166 -0.49 8.55 -7.51
C ALA A 166 0.11 8.66 -8.92
N ALA A 167 -0.16 9.75 -9.65
CA ALA A 167 0.43 10.00 -10.97
C ALA A 167 1.97 10.02 -10.91
N ARG A 168 2.54 10.66 -9.89
CA ARG A 168 4.00 10.72 -9.68
C ARG A 168 4.60 9.35 -9.42
N LEU A 169 3.97 8.57 -8.50
CA LEU A 169 4.40 7.20 -8.20
C LEU A 169 4.31 6.30 -9.42
N LEU A 170 3.21 6.36 -10.16
CA LEU A 170 3.03 5.58 -11.39
C LEU A 170 4.06 5.93 -12.46
N GLY A 171 4.47 7.21 -12.57
CA GLY A 171 5.58 7.61 -13.44
C GLY A 171 6.93 6.99 -13.04
N GLN A 172 7.21 6.89 -11.73
CA GLN A 172 8.40 6.20 -11.22
C GLN A 172 8.33 4.69 -11.48
N VAL A 173 7.16 4.08 -11.28
CA VAL A 173 6.92 2.67 -11.59
C VAL A 173 7.10 2.40 -13.08
N HIS A 174 6.58 3.27 -13.95
CA HIS A 174 6.82 3.18 -15.39
C HIS A 174 8.32 3.21 -15.72
N ALA A 175 9.07 4.16 -15.14
CA ALA A 175 10.52 4.25 -15.35
C ALA A 175 11.25 2.98 -14.88
N LEU A 176 10.84 2.39 -13.74
CA LEU A 176 11.37 1.11 -13.27
C LEU A 176 11.08 -0.02 -14.25
N CYS A 177 9.87 -0.11 -14.79
CA CYS A 177 9.50 -1.10 -15.80
C CYS A 177 10.26 -0.90 -17.10
N ALA A 178 10.33 0.34 -17.61
CA ALA A 178 11.04 0.68 -18.83
C ALA A 178 12.55 0.40 -18.81
N GLY A 179 13.13 0.29 -17.60
CA GLY A 179 14.51 -0.17 -17.42
C GLY A 179 14.71 -1.67 -17.58
N GLY A 180 13.67 -2.47 -17.84
CA GLY A 180 13.72 -3.91 -18.13
C GLY A 180 13.61 -4.22 -19.62
N ALA A 181 13.58 -5.51 -19.98
CA ALA A 181 13.34 -5.96 -21.34
C ALA A 181 11.90 -5.63 -21.82
N PRO A 182 11.65 -5.64 -23.14
CA PRO A 182 10.31 -5.49 -23.70
C PRO A 182 9.28 -6.44 -23.05
N GLY A 183 8.07 -5.95 -22.85
CA GLY A 183 7.01 -6.66 -22.15
C GLY A 183 6.96 -6.41 -20.64
N SER A 184 7.89 -5.60 -20.10
CA SER A 184 7.82 -5.12 -18.72
C SER A 184 6.55 -4.31 -18.45
N GLY A 185 6.07 -4.33 -17.22
CA GLY A 185 4.85 -3.58 -16.88
C GLY A 185 4.45 -3.67 -15.41
N LEU A 186 3.29 -3.12 -15.12
CA LEU A 186 2.70 -3.01 -13.81
C LEU A 186 1.44 -3.89 -13.69
N LEU A 187 1.39 -4.75 -12.68
CA LEU A 187 0.19 -5.47 -12.25
C LEU A 187 -0.31 -4.83 -10.95
N ILE A 188 -1.45 -4.14 -10.99
CA ILE A 188 -1.93 -3.32 -9.88
C ILE A 188 -3.39 -3.58 -9.56
N GLY A 189 -3.68 -3.74 -8.26
CA GLY A 189 -5.02 -3.86 -7.74
C GLY A 189 -5.62 -2.51 -7.35
N VAL A 190 -6.89 -2.28 -7.69
CA VAL A 190 -7.55 -0.99 -7.49
C VAL A 190 -8.99 -1.17 -7.01
N ASP A 191 -9.30 -0.57 -5.90
CA ASP A 191 -10.65 -0.55 -5.34
C ASP A 191 -11.53 0.46 -6.08
N ARG A 192 -12.78 0.04 -6.39
CA ARG A 192 -13.69 0.81 -7.24
C ARG A 192 -14.71 1.57 -6.40
N VAL A 193 -15.28 2.63 -7.01
CA VAL A 193 -16.47 3.30 -6.48
C VAL A 193 -17.64 2.32 -6.40
N LYS A 194 -18.32 2.31 -5.27
CA LYS A 194 -19.51 1.49 -5.00
C LYS A 194 -20.39 2.13 -3.91
N SER A 195 -21.45 1.46 -3.46
CA SER A 195 -22.35 2.02 -2.46
C SER A 195 -21.67 2.25 -1.10
N LEU A 196 -22.10 3.31 -0.40
CA LEU A 196 -21.65 3.65 0.95
C LEU A 196 -21.82 2.49 1.94
N ALA A 197 -22.93 1.75 1.81
CA ALA A 197 -23.23 0.58 2.64
C ALA A 197 -22.18 -0.55 2.53
N VAL A 198 -21.31 -0.53 1.50
CA VAL A 198 -20.18 -1.45 1.34
C VAL A 198 -18.87 -0.78 1.71
N LEU A 199 -18.71 0.50 1.36
CA LEU A 199 -17.46 1.23 1.56
C LEU A 199 -17.17 1.54 3.03
N GLU A 200 -18.13 2.12 3.75
CA GLU A 200 -17.91 2.61 5.11
C GLU A 200 -17.65 1.49 6.14
N PRO A 201 -18.44 0.38 6.15
CA PRO A 201 -18.16 -0.71 7.10
C PRO A 201 -16.78 -1.36 6.93
N ALA A 202 -16.19 -1.30 5.73
CA ALA A 202 -14.85 -1.82 5.51
C ALA A 202 -13.76 -1.02 6.23
N TYR A 203 -14.04 0.20 6.66
CA TYR A 203 -13.14 1.10 7.38
C TYR A 203 -13.63 1.47 8.78
N ASP A 204 -14.81 1.00 9.17
CA ASP A 204 -15.37 1.17 10.53
C ASP A 204 -16.17 -0.09 10.89
N ASP A 205 -15.44 -1.19 11.08
CA ASP A 205 -15.98 -2.52 11.34
C ASP A 205 -16.64 -2.63 12.71
N THR A 206 -17.63 -3.50 12.81
CA THR A 206 -18.45 -3.68 14.04
C THR A 206 -17.65 -4.23 15.23
N LEU A 207 -16.54 -4.95 15.00
CA LEU A 207 -15.65 -5.44 16.04
C LEU A 207 -14.67 -4.37 16.55
N GLY A 208 -14.47 -3.26 15.80
CA GLY A 208 -13.57 -2.18 16.14
C GLY A 208 -12.09 -2.49 15.92
N VAL A 209 -11.76 -3.44 15.06
CA VAL A 209 -10.37 -3.80 14.72
C VAL A 209 -9.71 -2.66 13.95
N THR A 210 -10.42 -2.06 12.99
CA THR A 210 -9.94 -0.87 12.24
C THR A 210 -9.76 0.33 13.17
N ALA A 211 -10.66 0.52 14.12
CA ALA A 211 -10.51 1.55 15.14
C ALA A 211 -9.28 1.32 16.03
N ALA A 212 -8.96 0.06 16.37
CA ALA A 212 -7.75 -0.28 17.11
C ALA A 212 -6.49 -0.03 16.28
N PHE A 213 -6.50 -0.39 14.99
CA PHE A 213 -5.43 -0.11 14.04
C PHE A 213 -5.16 1.40 13.93
N ASN A 214 -6.22 2.21 13.74
CA ASN A 214 -6.08 3.66 13.64
C ASN A 214 -5.51 4.27 14.94
N ARG A 215 -5.99 3.85 16.12
CA ARG A 215 -5.46 4.33 17.41
C ARG A 215 -4.03 3.86 17.69
N ASN A 216 -3.59 2.70 17.16
CA ASN A 216 -2.22 2.24 17.32
C ASN A 216 -1.20 3.20 16.68
N LEU A 217 -1.59 3.94 15.63
CA LEU A 217 -0.78 5.00 15.04
C LEU A 217 -0.24 5.97 16.09
N LEU A 218 -1.08 6.40 17.04
CA LEU A 218 -0.65 7.34 18.09
C LEU A 218 0.41 6.74 19.02
N ARG A 219 0.32 5.43 19.32
CA ARG A 219 1.35 4.73 20.09
C ARG A 219 2.68 4.65 19.34
N HIS A 220 2.62 4.44 18.03
CA HIS A 220 3.80 4.42 17.19
C HIS A 220 4.42 5.82 17.09
N VAL A 221 3.62 6.85 16.87
CA VAL A 221 4.06 8.25 16.86
C VAL A 221 4.70 8.66 18.20
N ASN A 222 4.13 8.24 19.34
CA ASN A 222 4.74 8.47 20.64
C ASN A 222 6.17 7.91 20.72
N ARG A 223 6.42 6.71 20.18
CA ARG A 223 7.77 6.12 20.15
C ARG A 223 8.72 6.87 19.21
N LEU A 224 8.25 7.27 18.04
CA LEU A 224 9.09 7.93 17.01
C LEU A 224 9.41 9.37 17.35
N LEU A 225 8.40 10.12 17.81
CA LEU A 225 8.48 11.56 18.06
C LEU A 225 8.75 11.90 19.54
N CYS A 226 8.65 10.93 20.46
CA CYS A 226 8.63 11.12 21.90
C CYS A 226 7.47 12.04 22.33
N SER A 227 6.29 11.86 21.74
CA SER A 227 5.07 12.60 22.07
C SER A 227 4.26 11.92 23.16
N ASP A 228 3.27 12.63 23.70
CA ASP A 228 2.45 12.22 24.84
C ASP A 228 0.97 11.96 24.47
N PHE A 229 0.70 11.50 23.24
CA PHE A 229 -0.67 11.10 22.91
C PHE A 229 -1.20 10.05 23.89
N GLU A 230 -2.44 10.23 24.34
CA GLU A 230 -3.22 9.23 25.08
C GLU A 230 -4.25 8.58 24.14
N PRO A 231 -3.97 7.40 23.52
CA PRO A 231 -4.84 6.81 22.49
C PRO A 231 -6.29 6.59 22.92
N ALA A 232 -6.54 6.40 24.22
CA ALA A 232 -7.89 6.25 24.77
C ALA A 232 -8.75 7.51 24.66
N ARG A 233 -8.14 8.67 24.49
CA ARG A 233 -8.81 9.97 24.33
C ARG A 233 -9.08 10.32 22.85
N TRP A 234 -8.95 9.35 21.96
CA TRP A 234 -9.17 9.55 20.53
C TRP A 234 -10.19 8.53 20.00
N ARG A 235 -11.22 9.04 19.36
CA ARG A 235 -12.25 8.22 18.71
C ARG A 235 -11.92 8.06 17.22
N HIS A 236 -11.99 6.83 16.73
CA HIS A 236 -11.93 6.54 15.30
C HIS A 236 -13.14 7.11 14.58
N VAL A 237 -12.92 7.66 13.40
CA VAL A 237 -13.95 8.15 12.47
C VAL A 237 -13.53 7.76 11.07
N ALA A 238 -14.40 7.09 10.34
CA ALA A 238 -14.23 6.84 8.91
C ALA A 238 -15.51 7.24 8.17
N PHE A 239 -15.38 7.78 6.98
CA PHE A 239 -16.50 8.14 6.12
C PHE A 239 -16.05 8.22 4.66
N PHE A 240 -16.97 8.09 3.74
CA PHE A 240 -16.72 8.31 2.31
C PHE A 240 -17.00 9.76 1.92
N ASP A 241 -16.00 10.44 1.36
CA ASP A 241 -16.14 11.76 0.73
C ASP A 241 -16.50 11.55 -0.74
N GLU A 242 -17.77 11.77 -1.08
CA GLU A 242 -18.27 11.63 -2.45
C GLU A 242 -17.64 12.63 -3.42
N GLY A 243 -17.35 13.85 -2.95
CA GLY A 243 -16.76 14.91 -3.76
C GLY A 243 -15.31 14.60 -4.20
N LEU A 244 -14.58 13.90 -3.34
CA LEU A 244 -13.20 13.49 -3.57
C LEU A 244 -13.07 12.00 -3.95
N SER A 245 -14.17 11.26 -3.92
CA SER A 245 -14.21 9.82 -4.23
C SER A 245 -13.22 8.99 -3.40
N ARG A 246 -13.22 9.20 -2.08
CA ARG A 246 -12.30 8.50 -1.17
C ARG A 246 -12.92 8.24 0.19
N ILE A 247 -12.50 7.17 0.84
CA ILE A 247 -12.64 7.05 2.29
C ILE A 247 -11.59 7.94 2.94
N GLU A 248 -11.97 8.61 4.01
CA GLU A 248 -11.05 9.25 4.94
C GLU A 248 -11.13 8.58 6.30
N MET A 249 -9.97 8.29 6.91
CA MET A 249 -9.88 7.92 8.31
C MET A 249 -9.30 9.07 9.13
N HIS A 250 -9.86 9.26 10.31
CA HIS A 250 -9.47 10.29 11.26
C HIS A 250 -9.45 9.73 12.68
N LEU A 251 -8.74 10.45 13.53
CA LEU A 251 -8.86 10.33 14.98
C LEU A 251 -9.42 11.65 15.52
N ALA A 252 -10.62 11.60 16.11
CA ALA A 252 -11.27 12.76 16.72
C ALA A 252 -10.92 12.85 18.20
N SER A 253 -10.51 14.04 18.65
CA SER A 253 -10.22 14.32 20.04
C SER A 253 -11.47 14.19 20.92
N GLN A 254 -11.38 13.49 22.03
CA GLN A 254 -12.43 13.41 23.05
C GLN A 254 -12.10 14.38 24.19
N GLY A 255 -12.62 15.59 24.06
CA GLY A 255 -12.32 16.74 24.92
C GLY A 255 -11.10 17.52 24.43
N GLU A 256 -10.95 18.74 24.97
CA GLU A 256 -9.73 19.53 24.76
C GLU A 256 -8.50 18.81 25.29
N GLN A 257 -7.43 18.79 24.50
CA GLN A 257 -6.17 18.19 24.92
C GLN A 257 -4.98 18.89 24.22
N THR A 258 -3.84 18.85 24.89
CA THR A 258 -2.58 19.33 24.35
C THR A 258 -1.63 18.17 24.21
N VAL A 259 -1.19 17.90 22.99
CA VAL A 259 -0.15 16.92 22.70
C VAL A 259 1.20 17.63 22.60
N ARG A 260 2.20 17.10 23.30
CA ARG A 260 3.55 17.67 23.37
C ARG A 260 4.57 16.69 22.79
N TRP A 261 5.63 17.23 22.23
CA TRP A 261 6.82 16.50 21.78
C TRP A 261 8.06 17.37 21.92
N PRO A 262 9.28 16.85 21.88
CA PRO A 262 10.48 17.63 21.92
C PRO A 262 10.50 18.68 20.80
N GLY A 263 10.49 19.96 21.19
CA GLY A 263 10.50 21.10 20.26
C GLY A 263 9.14 21.61 19.80
N GLY A 264 8.00 21.06 20.32
CA GLY A 264 6.68 21.57 19.94
C GLY A 264 5.52 21.04 20.75
N GLN A 265 4.37 21.61 20.51
CA GLN A 265 3.09 21.15 21.02
C GLN A 265 1.96 21.56 20.09
N ARG A 266 0.82 20.85 20.20
CA ARG A 266 -0.44 21.23 19.56
C ARG A 266 -1.61 21.07 20.52
N GLN A 267 -2.48 22.07 20.54
CA GLN A 267 -3.79 21.97 21.17
C GLN A 267 -4.79 21.44 20.15
N PHE A 268 -5.62 20.50 20.60
CA PHE A 268 -6.76 19.98 19.86
C PHE A 268 -8.03 20.34 20.61
N ALA A 269 -8.97 20.99 19.95
CA ALA A 269 -10.30 21.22 20.49
C ALA A 269 -11.08 19.92 20.62
N ASP A 270 -12.16 19.92 21.41
CA ASP A 270 -13.08 18.78 21.46
C ASP A 270 -13.67 18.50 20.07
N GLY A 271 -13.61 17.25 19.64
CA GLY A 271 -14.05 16.82 18.32
C GLY A 271 -13.12 17.18 17.15
N GLU A 272 -12.02 17.92 17.39
CA GLU A 272 -11.05 18.22 16.32
C GLU A 272 -10.46 16.92 15.77
N ARG A 273 -10.34 16.85 14.44
CA ARG A 273 -9.90 15.65 13.73
C ARG A 273 -8.43 15.73 13.32
N LEU A 274 -7.71 14.66 13.61
CA LEU A 274 -6.39 14.36 13.08
C LEU A 274 -6.58 13.40 11.91
N HIS A 275 -6.29 13.82 10.68
CA HIS A 275 -6.39 12.98 9.49
C HIS A 275 -5.28 11.93 9.48
N THR A 276 -5.63 10.67 9.21
CA THR A 276 -4.70 9.53 9.28
C THR A 276 -4.55 8.76 7.97
N GLU A 277 -5.60 8.69 7.14
CA GLU A 277 -5.54 7.97 5.86
C GLU A 277 -6.57 8.50 4.86
N ASN A 278 -6.20 8.45 3.60
CA ASN A 278 -7.12 8.44 2.46
C ASN A 278 -7.16 7.04 1.85
N SER A 279 -8.31 6.68 1.26
CA SER A 279 -8.40 5.53 0.38
C SER A 279 -9.28 5.87 -0.81
N TYR A 280 -8.65 6.37 -1.88
CA TYR A 280 -9.32 6.75 -3.12
C TYR A 280 -9.95 5.55 -3.80
N LYS A 281 -11.15 5.76 -4.34
CA LYS A 281 -11.88 4.78 -5.14
C LYS A 281 -11.94 5.26 -6.57
N TRP A 282 -11.72 4.36 -7.50
CA TRP A 282 -11.52 4.70 -8.89
C TRP A 282 -12.62 4.13 -9.79
N THR A 283 -12.94 4.82 -10.86
CA THR A 283 -13.62 4.20 -12.00
C THR A 283 -12.56 3.52 -12.89
N PRO A 284 -12.89 2.43 -13.61
CA PRO A 284 -11.94 1.79 -14.51
C PRO A 284 -11.34 2.76 -15.54
N ASP A 285 -12.18 3.55 -16.19
CA ASP A 285 -11.75 4.51 -17.22
C ASP A 285 -10.85 5.61 -16.62
N GLY A 286 -11.19 6.11 -15.40
CA GLY A 286 -10.39 7.11 -14.72
C GLY A 286 -9.03 6.59 -14.32
N PHE A 287 -8.94 5.33 -13.88
CA PHE A 287 -7.65 4.74 -13.54
C PHE A 287 -6.83 4.37 -14.77
N GLU A 288 -7.47 3.89 -15.84
CA GLU A 288 -6.79 3.68 -17.13
C GLU A 288 -6.21 4.99 -17.69
N ALA A 289 -6.95 6.09 -17.61
CA ALA A 289 -6.45 7.41 -18.03
C ALA A 289 -5.23 7.84 -17.18
N LEU A 290 -5.23 7.55 -15.87
CA LEU A 290 -4.10 7.81 -14.97
C LEU A 290 -2.87 7.01 -15.37
N LEU A 291 -3.02 5.71 -15.68
CA LEU A 291 -1.95 4.83 -16.14
C LEU A 291 -1.35 5.33 -17.47
N ARG A 292 -2.22 5.67 -18.44
CA ARG A 292 -1.76 6.24 -19.73
C ARG A 292 -1.03 7.57 -19.54
N GLY A 293 -1.53 8.42 -18.66
CA GLY A 293 -0.87 9.68 -18.30
C GLY A 293 0.50 9.50 -17.65
N ALA A 294 0.74 8.37 -17.00
CA ALA A 294 2.04 8.00 -16.42
C ALA A 294 3.01 7.35 -17.44
N GLY A 295 2.59 7.11 -18.68
CA GLY A 295 3.43 6.59 -19.77
C GLY A 295 3.13 5.15 -20.22
N PHE A 296 2.23 4.44 -19.53
CA PHE A 296 1.88 3.07 -19.91
C PHE A 296 1.07 3.02 -21.21
N ALA A 297 1.46 2.14 -22.15
CA ALA A 297 0.90 2.11 -23.50
C ALA A 297 -0.34 1.20 -23.61
N GLU A 298 -0.23 -0.05 -23.22
CA GLU A 298 -1.29 -1.05 -23.31
C GLU A 298 -1.83 -1.35 -21.91
N VAL A 299 -3.13 -1.15 -21.73
CA VAL A 299 -3.80 -1.37 -20.44
C VAL A 299 -4.91 -2.40 -20.64
N THR A 300 -4.90 -3.43 -19.85
CA THR A 300 -5.95 -4.46 -19.74
C THR A 300 -6.35 -4.59 -18.29
N HIS A 301 -7.61 -4.90 -18.01
CA HIS A 301 -8.02 -5.15 -16.63
C HIS A 301 -8.99 -6.32 -16.49
N TRP A 302 -9.02 -6.90 -15.31
CA TRP A 302 -9.93 -7.94 -14.85
C TRP A 302 -10.71 -7.42 -13.64
N THR A 303 -11.95 -7.81 -13.54
CA THR A 303 -12.86 -7.28 -12.53
C THR A 303 -13.67 -8.42 -11.91
N ASP A 304 -13.93 -8.36 -10.62
CA ASP A 304 -14.80 -9.33 -9.95
C ASP A 304 -16.25 -9.24 -10.43
N ALA A 305 -17.03 -10.28 -10.19
CA ALA A 305 -18.41 -10.41 -10.68
C ALA A 305 -19.35 -9.29 -10.20
N ARG A 306 -19.04 -8.63 -9.08
CA ARG A 306 -19.82 -7.50 -8.53
C ARG A 306 -19.31 -6.14 -9.02
N GLY A 307 -18.18 -6.11 -9.70
CA GLY A 307 -17.56 -4.89 -10.15
C GLY A 307 -17.01 -4.01 -9.01
N TRP A 308 -16.60 -4.62 -7.91
CA TRP A 308 -16.12 -3.90 -6.73
C TRP A 308 -14.63 -3.59 -6.77
N PHE A 309 -13.86 -4.41 -7.47
CA PHE A 309 -12.42 -4.30 -7.55
C PHE A 309 -11.92 -4.57 -8.98
N SER A 310 -10.81 -4.01 -9.37
CA SER A 310 -10.15 -4.30 -10.65
C SER A 310 -8.67 -4.56 -10.45
N VAL A 311 -8.13 -5.50 -11.20
CA VAL A 311 -6.69 -5.70 -11.35
C VAL A 311 -6.31 -5.27 -12.75
N PHE A 312 -5.38 -4.34 -12.88
CA PHE A 312 -4.89 -3.82 -14.14
C PHE A 312 -3.52 -4.40 -14.47
N TRP A 313 -3.31 -4.75 -15.72
CA TRP A 313 -1.99 -4.90 -16.30
C TRP A 313 -1.74 -3.72 -17.23
N ALA A 314 -0.63 -3.02 -17.03
CA ALA A 314 -0.23 -1.88 -17.83
C ALA A 314 1.20 -2.07 -18.31
N ARG A 315 1.41 -2.13 -19.64
CA ARG A 315 2.71 -2.34 -20.26
C ARG A 315 3.47 -1.01 -20.39
N ALA A 316 4.76 -1.01 -20.00
CA ALA A 316 5.65 0.14 -20.14
C ALA A 316 6.26 0.26 -21.54
#